data_1a63f74adc4f11bd5f91ce3392af875d
#
_entry.id   1a63f74adc4f11bd5f91ce3392af875d
#
_cell.length_a   1.000
_cell.length_b   1.000
_cell.length_c   1.000
_cell.angle_alpha   90.00
_cell.angle_beta   90.00
_cell.angle_gamma   90.00
#
_symmetry.space_group_name_H-M   'P 1'
#
loop_
_entity.id
_entity.type
_entity.pdbx_description
1 polymer ?
#
loop_
_entity_poly.entity_id
_entity_poly.type
_entity_poly.pdbx_seq_one_letter_code
_entity_poly.pdbx_strand_id
1 'polypeptide(L)'
;MPLAILFLAFLLFPLPSAVVAGPAPFQETPIIVKEASVTYTFGQQAIFSIQATSSTDITALYLYIRSEGNEQVEVTSVPLEPGPSVQATFTRDLRLFPFPPFGTVNWWWEVRDAAGHQLTTPQATFRYEDNRLNWFRRTAGPVAVYSTVDDPQYMQAALDMAAVSLERISRSLNAPVPEKVDIYLYPSLADLQAALRMAGRAWMGGQARPELGVILVAVPYDEGYMAQMEQEIPHELTHLLVYRLAGPEGYRYIPAWLNEGLATANQTRPDPNLDSLLERARSEGRLIPIRDLCFPFSTDPAEALLAYAESGSLVRYIRRQYGDSGIRTLLQAYADGADCDGGVQKALHVSLDQLERAWRADLSGVGKWMVWIADNSAGLALWGLSVLLALPIALAGRPKK
;
A
#
# COMPACT_ATOMS: atom_id res chain seq x y z
N MET A 1 10.37 94.35 -24.81
CA MET A 1 10.27 92.96 -24.30
C MET A 1 8.89 92.75 -23.66
N PRO A 2 7.93 92.07 -24.29
CA PRO A 2 6.64 91.88 -23.66
C PRO A 2 6.57 90.47 -23.07
N LEU A 3 5.97 90.41 -21.88
CA LEU A 3 5.67 89.27 -21.06
C LEU A 3 4.45 88.51 -21.65
N ALA A 4 4.62 87.26 -22.00
CA ALA A 4 3.54 86.41 -22.47
C ALA A 4 2.85 85.73 -21.27
N ILE A 5 1.56 86.04 -21.03
CA ILE A 5 0.71 85.47 -20.02
C ILE A 5 0.04 84.22 -20.63
N LEU A 6 0.39 83.05 -20.10
CA LEU A 6 -0.18 81.76 -20.50
C LEU A 6 -1.50 81.49 -19.68
N PHE A 7 -2.65 81.52 -20.40
CA PHE A 7 -3.96 81.12 -19.80
C PHE A 7 -4.06 79.57 -19.80
N LEU A 8 -4.09 79.01 -18.63
CA LEU A 8 -4.34 77.55 -18.45
C LEU A 8 -5.86 77.34 -18.29
N ALA A 9 -6.49 76.81 -19.33
CA ALA A 9 -7.90 76.44 -19.29
C ALA A 9 -8.07 75.09 -18.56
N PHE A 10 -8.70 75.10 -17.36
CA PHE A 10 -9.09 73.89 -16.64
C PHE A 10 -10.36 73.33 -17.30
N LEU A 11 -10.22 72.19 -17.99
CA LEU A 11 -11.34 71.37 -18.46
C LEU A 11 -11.86 70.55 -17.29
N LEU A 12 -13.01 70.94 -16.73
CA LEU A 12 -13.77 70.13 -15.75
C LEU A 12 -14.44 68.97 -16.52
N PHE A 13 -13.88 67.75 -16.38
CA PHE A 13 -14.57 66.52 -16.74
C PHE A 13 -15.50 66.12 -15.63
N PRO A 14 -16.78 65.81 -15.93
CA PRO A 14 -17.69 65.25 -14.90
C PRO A 14 -17.22 63.81 -14.57
N LEU A 15 -16.95 63.54 -13.30
CA LEU A 15 -16.69 62.21 -12.76
C LEU A 15 -17.94 61.31 -12.95
N PRO A 16 -17.79 60.09 -13.49
CA PRO A 16 -18.92 59.19 -13.57
C PRO A 16 -19.39 58.80 -12.16
N SER A 17 -20.68 59.00 -11.89
CA SER A 17 -21.33 58.57 -10.66
C SER A 17 -21.22 57.05 -10.54
N ALA A 18 -20.51 56.60 -9.51
CA ALA A 18 -20.48 55.16 -9.16
C ALA A 18 -21.88 54.73 -8.76
N VAL A 19 -22.51 53.92 -9.59
CA VAL A 19 -23.71 53.17 -9.22
C VAL A 19 -23.26 52.11 -8.21
N VAL A 20 -23.55 52.34 -6.93
CA VAL A 20 -23.41 51.34 -5.88
C VAL A 20 -24.44 50.24 -6.21
N ALA A 21 -24.01 49.13 -6.73
CA ALA A 21 -24.85 47.93 -6.84
C ALA A 21 -25.28 47.56 -5.41
N GLY A 22 -26.56 47.65 -5.11
CA GLY A 22 -27.12 47.11 -3.87
C GLY A 22 -26.74 45.65 -3.69
N PRO A 23 -26.70 45.12 -2.44
CA PRO A 23 -26.45 43.71 -2.23
C PRO A 23 -27.45 42.91 -3.06
N ALA A 24 -26.92 41.97 -3.87
CA ALA A 24 -27.73 41.04 -4.63
C ALA A 24 -28.73 40.38 -3.64
N PRO A 25 -30.02 40.29 -3.97
CA PRO A 25 -30.99 39.62 -3.10
C PRO A 25 -30.46 38.21 -2.82
N PHE A 26 -30.45 37.85 -1.53
CA PHE A 26 -30.22 36.47 -1.12
C PHE A 26 -31.26 35.64 -1.86
N GLN A 27 -30.83 34.89 -2.86
CA GLN A 27 -31.69 33.99 -3.59
C GLN A 27 -31.97 32.83 -2.64
N GLU A 28 -33.10 32.84 -1.94
CA GLU A 28 -33.59 31.70 -1.19
C GLU A 28 -33.68 30.55 -2.20
N THR A 29 -32.85 29.53 -1.96
CA THR A 29 -32.92 28.33 -2.80
C THR A 29 -34.28 27.68 -2.56
N PRO A 30 -35.21 27.62 -3.55
CA PRO A 30 -36.53 27.10 -3.33
C PRO A 30 -36.53 25.59 -3.02
N ILE A 31 -35.40 24.91 -3.26
CA ILE A 31 -35.20 23.51 -2.95
C ILE A 31 -34.61 23.36 -1.53
N ILE A 32 -35.25 22.53 -0.71
CA ILE A 32 -34.83 22.23 0.66
C ILE A 32 -34.63 20.71 0.76
N VAL A 33 -33.41 20.28 1.09
CA VAL A 33 -33.13 18.89 1.47
C VAL A 33 -33.37 18.75 2.97
N LYS A 34 -34.35 17.94 3.36
CA LYS A 34 -34.74 17.68 4.75
C LYS A 34 -33.82 16.66 5.40
N GLU A 35 -33.48 15.62 4.62
CA GLU A 35 -32.62 14.51 5.08
C GLU A 35 -31.84 13.94 3.89
N ALA A 36 -30.58 13.61 4.13
CA ALA A 36 -29.76 12.82 3.24
C ALA A 36 -28.94 11.87 4.10
N SER A 37 -29.04 10.57 3.86
CA SER A 37 -28.41 9.53 4.67
C SER A 37 -27.87 8.39 3.86
N VAL A 38 -26.95 7.63 4.45
CA VAL A 38 -26.43 6.37 3.90
C VAL A 38 -26.40 5.31 5.00
N THR A 39 -26.80 4.11 4.64
CA THR A 39 -26.60 2.91 5.46
C THR A 39 -25.96 1.84 4.59
N TYR A 40 -25.18 0.94 5.18
CA TYR A 40 -24.58 -0.16 4.42
C TYR A 40 -24.47 -1.44 5.25
N THR A 41 -24.41 -2.56 4.56
CA THR A 41 -23.92 -3.85 5.09
C THR A 41 -22.67 -4.21 4.30
N PHE A 42 -21.57 -4.35 5.00
CA PHE A 42 -20.26 -4.61 4.39
C PHE A 42 -20.32 -5.81 3.44
N GLY A 43 -19.83 -5.61 2.22
CA GLY A 43 -19.80 -6.63 1.19
C GLY A 43 -21.13 -7.01 0.57
N GLN A 44 -22.21 -6.36 0.95
CA GLN A 44 -23.54 -6.68 0.42
C GLN A 44 -24.15 -5.50 -0.35
N GLN A 45 -24.47 -4.41 0.34
CA GLN A 45 -25.12 -3.27 -0.26
C GLN A 45 -24.85 -1.97 0.50
N ALA A 46 -24.98 -0.84 -0.20
CA ALA A 46 -25.08 0.49 0.39
C ALA A 46 -26.36 1.16 -0.11
N ILE A 47 -27.12 1.76 0.81
CA ILE A 47 -28.41 2.42 0.53
C ILE A 47 -28.26 3.90 0.82
N PHE A 48 -28.35 4.72 -0.22
CA PHE A 48 -28.34 6.17 -0.13
C PHE A 48 -29.76 6.68 -0.23
N SER A 49 -30.19 7.53 0.71
CA SER A 49 -31.55 8.05 0.80
C SER A 49 -31.54 9.56 0.80
N ILE A 50 -32.57 10.18 0.22
CA ILE A 50 -32.79 11.61 0.24
C ILE A 50 -34.27 11.93 0.42
N GLN A 51 -34.57 12.97 1.19
CA GLN A 51 -35.87 13.64 1.25
C GLN A 51 -35.68 15.11 0.92
N ALA A 52 -36.39 15.59 -0.09
CA ALA A 52 -36.30 16.98 -0.54
C ALA A 52 -37.69 17.55 -0.88
N THR A 53 -37.82 18.88 -0.71
CA THR A 53 -39.02 19.64 -1.10
C THR A 53 -38.60 20.84 -1.92
N SER A 54 -39.49 21.26 -2.83
CA SER A 54 -39.34 22.51 -3.60
C SER A 54 -40.70 23.20 -3.77
N SER A 55 -40.66 24.47 -4.16
CA SER A 55 -41.84 25.24 -4.52
C SER A 55 -42.50 24.79 -5.83
N THR A 56 -41.75 24.04 -6.68
CA THR A 56 -42.19 23.41 -7.91
C THR A 56 -41.81 21.92 -7.88
N ASP A 57 -42.28 21.16 -8.87
CA ASP A 57 -42.01 19.73 -8.92
C ASP A 57 -40.51 19.47 -9.06
N ILE A 58 -39.93 18.65 -8.18
CA ILE A 58 -38.59 18.10 -8.33
C ILE A 58 -38.63 17.07 -9.47
N THR A 59 -37.79 17.26 -10.47
CA THR A 59 -37.79 16.48 -11.72
C THR A 59 -36.58 15.61 -11.94
N ALA A 60 -35.46 15.87 -11.21
CA ALA A 60 -34.25 15.05 -11.30
C ALA A 60 -33.48 14.99 -9.99
N LEU A 61 -32.91 13.81 -9.72
CA LEU A 61 -32.01 13.52 -8.62
C LEU A 61 -30.77 12.84 -9.18
N TYR A 62 -29.60 13.34 -8.80
CA TYR A 62 -28.31 12.72 -9.12
C TYR A 62 -27.54 12.45 -7.83
N LEU A 63 -27.08 11.20 -7.68
CA LEU A 63 -26.18 10.80 -6.61
C LEU A 63 -24.76 10.77 -7.15
N TYR A 64 -23.87 11.46 -6.46
CA TYR A 64 -22.45 11.51 -6.72
C TYR A 64 -21.72 10.70 -5.65
N ILE A 65 -20.80 9.83 -6.06
CA ILE A 65 -19.99 9.01 -5.16
C ILE A 65 -18.54 9.09 -5.60
N ARG A 66 -17.62 9.33 -4.65
CA ARG A 66 -16.18 9.26 -4.86
C ARG A 66 -15.54 8.42 -3.76
N SER A 67 -14.96 7.29 -4.13
CA SER A 67 -14.23 6.41 -3.20
C SER A 67 -12.75 6.82 -3.12
N GLU A 68 -12.14 6.60 -1.98
CA GLU A 68 -10.70 6.76 -1.79
C GLU A 68 -9.91 5.91 -2.78
N GLY A 69 -8.83 6.46 -3.33
CA GLY A 69 -8.03 5.80 -4.38
C GLY A 69 -8.67 5.82 -5.78
N ASN A 70 -9.87 6.39 -5.94
CA ASN A 70 -10.50 6.64 -7.24
C ASN A 70 -10.72 8.15 -7.42
N GLU A 71 -9.99 8.77 -8.33
CA GLU A 71 -10.16 10.20 -8.64
C GLU A 71 -11.47 10.50 -9.39
N GLN A 72 -12.05 9.49 -10.03
CA GLN A 72 -13.28 9.64 -10.79
C GLN A 72 -14.49 9.69 -9.85
N VAL A 73 -15.38 10.66 -10.13
CA VAL A 73 -16.68 10.75 -9.47
C VAL A 73 -17.70 9.93 -10.28
N GLU A 74 -18.27 8.94 -9.63
CA GLU A 74 -19.39 8.19 -10.19
C GLU A 74 -20.67 9.02 -10.03
N VAL A 75 -21.46 9.16 -11.10
CA VAL A 75 -22.73 9.89 -11.11
C VAL A 75 -23.85 8.96 -11.52
N THR A 76 -24.88 8.87 -10.70
CA THR A 76 -26.05 8.03 -10.96
C THR A 76 -27.31 8.88 -10.94
N SER A 77 -28.11 8.81 -12.02
CA SER A 77 -29.46 9.36 -12.03
C SER A 77 -30.38 8.42 -11.25
N VAL A 78 -31.06 8.96 -10.24
CA VAL A 78 -31.97 8.18 -9.39
C VAL A 78 -33.40 8.42 -9.82
N PRO A 79 -34.14 7.36 -10.19
CA PRO A 79 -35.57 7.48 -10.58
C PRO A 79 -36.38 8.07 -9.44
N LEU A 80 -37.35 8.93 -9.83
CA LEU A 80 -38.30 9.53 -8.89
C LEU A 80 -39.66 9.74 -9.60
N GLU A 81 -40.74 9.84 -8.82
CA GLU A 81 -42.01 10.40 -9.23
C GLU A 81 -41.95 11.92 -9.06
N PRO A 82 -42.07 12.74 -10.13
CA PRO A 82 -42.02 14.18 -10.02
C PRO A 82 -43.06 14.73 -9.07
N GLY A 83 -42.67 15.70 -8.22
CA GLY A 83 -43.55 16.34 -7.26
C GLY A 83 -42.85 17.36 -6.39
N PRO A 84 -43.60 18.21 -5.66
CA PRO A 84 -43.03 19.25 -4.80
C PRO A 84 -42.40 18.67 -3.54
N SER A 85 -42.59 17.38 -3.24
CA SER A 85 -41.98 16.64 -2.15
C SER A 85 -41.60 15.25 -2.64
N VAL A 86 -40.34 14.92 -2.62
CA VAL A 86 -39.82 13.63 -3.07
C VAL A 86 -39.03 12.92 -1.96
N GLN A 87 -39.18 11.59 -1.96
CA GLN A 87 -38.35 10.68 -1.21
C GLN A 87 -37.81 9.63 -2.16
N ALA A 88 -36.49 9.48 -2.22
CA ALA A 88 -35.84 8.54 -3.11
C ALA A 88 -34.72 7.78 -2.43
N THR A 89 -34.47 6.57 -2.93
CA THR A 89 -33.36 5.72 -2.48
C THR A 89 -32.62 5.16 -3.68
N PHE A 90 -31.30 5.03 -3.55
CA PHE A 90 -30.45 4.30 -4.47
C PHE A 90 -29.73 3.20 -3.72
N THR A 91 -29.86 1.96 -4.19
CA THR A 91 -29.16 0.80 -3.63
C THR A 91 -28.02 0.40 -4.55
N ARG A 92 -26.79 0.48 -4.03
CA ARG A 92 -25.58 -0.03 -4.67
C ARG A 92 -25.33 -1.45 -4.23
N ASP A 93 -25.28 -2.39 -5.17
CA ASP A 93 -24.85 -3.77 -4.89
C ASP A 93 -23.31 -3.81 -4.77
N LEU A 94 -22.79 -3.99 -3.54
CA LEU A 94 -21.37 -4.00 -3.26
C LEU A 94 -20.69 -5.33 -3.64
N ARG A 95 -21.44 -6.34 -4.04
CA ARG A 95 -20.90 -7.59 -4.60
C ARG A 95 -20.42 -7.40 -6.04
N LEU A 96 -21.06 -6.48 -6.76
CA LEU A 96 -20.75 -6.13 -8.15
C LEU A 96 -19.87 -4.88 -8.26
N PHE A 97 -20.14 -3.89 -7.40
CA PHE A 97 -19.48 -2.58 -7.41
C PHE A 97 -18.98 -2.24 -5.99
N PRO A 98 -17.93 -2.94 -5.50
CA PRO A 98 -17.45 -2.76 -4.14
C PRO A 98 -16.85 -1.37 -3.92
N PHE A 99 -16.96 -0.88 -2.69
CA PHE A 99 -16.08 0.19 -2.21
C PHE A 99 -14.74 -0.40 -1.76
N PRO A 100 -13.65 0.37 -1.79
CA PRO A 100 -12.39 -0.05 -1.18
C PRO A 100 -12.60 -0.32 0.31
N PRO A 101 -12.40 -1.56 0.79
CA PRO A 101 -12.54 -1.86 2.21
C PRO A 101 -11.65 -0.96 3.07
N PHE A 102 -12.19 -0.44 4.16
CA PHE A 102 -11.56 0.50 5.10
C PHE A 102 -11.21 1.87 4.51
N GLY A 103 -11.55 2.12 3.26
CA GLY A 103 -11.39 3.42 2.61
C GLY A 103 -12.53 4.38 2.93
N THR A 104 -12.28 5.62 2.59
CA THR A 104 -13.23 6.73 2.74
C THR A 104 -14.13 6.82 1.51
N VAL A 105 -15.43 6.97 1.72
CA VAL A 105 -16.41 7.19 0.66
C VAL A 105 -17.04 8.56 0.87
N ASN A 106 -16.91 9.41 -0.12
CA ASN A 106 -17.53 10.72 -0.17
C ASN A 106 -18.74 10.66 -1.08
N TRP A 107 -19.84 11.29 -0.69
CA TRP A 107 -21.05 11.29 -1.46
C TRP A 107 -21.85 12.58 -1.25
N TRP A 108 -22.64 12.97 -2.26
CA TRP A 108 -23.54 14.12 -2.23
C TRP A 108 -24.64 13.95 -3.26
N TRP A 109 -25.69 14.75 -3.11
CA TRP A 109 -26.83 14.78 -4.03
C TRP A 109 -26.86 16.09 -4.80
N GLU A 110 -27.38 16.02 -6.02
CA GLU A 110 -27.83 17.16 -6.80
C GLU A 110 -29.31 16.98 -7.07
N VAL A 111 -30.10 18.01 -6.75
CA VAL A 111 -31.55 18.06 -6.87
C VAL A 111 -31.91 19.17 -7.87
N ARG A 112 -32.75 18.85 -8.84
CA ARG A 112 -33.27 19.84 -9.81
C ARG A 112 -34.78 19.83 -9.82
N ASP A 113 -35.41 21.05 -10.01
CA ASP A 113 -36.84 21.21 -10.12
C ASP A 113 -37.30 21.71 -11.51
N ALA A 114 -38.62 21.72 -11.75
CA ALA A 114 -39.20 22.11 -13.01
C ALA A 114 -39.02 23.60 -13.36
N ALA A 115 -38.72 24.45 -12.38
CA ALA A 115 -38.44 25.87 -12.61
C ALA A 115 -36.94 26.11 -12.98
N GLY A 116 -36.13 25.04 -13.02
CA GLY A 116 -34.71 25.11 -13.37
C GLY A 116 -33.80 25.43 -12.20
N HIS A 117 -34.30 25.42 -10.95
CA HIS A 117 -33.46 25.57 -9.80
C HIS A 117 -32.66 24.28 -9.55
N GLN A 118 -31.45 24.44 -9.06
CA GLN A 118 -30.52 23.34 -8.75
C GLN A 118 -29.93 23.55 -7.36
N LEU A 119 -29.94 22.49 -6.55
CA LEU A 119 -29.28 22.44 -5.24
C LEU A 119 -28.32 21.26 -5.20
N THR A 120 -27.08 21.52 -4.84
CA THR A 120 -26.10 20.47 -4.50
C THR A 120 -25.94 20.43 -2.98
N THR A 121 -26.11 19.26 -2.37
CA THR A 121 -25.91 19.08 -0.95
C THR A 121 -24.42 19.21 -0.58
N PRO A 122 -24.10 19.58 0.66
CA PRO A 122 -22.73 19.40 1.15
C PRO A 122 -22.27 17.98 0.98
N GLN A 123 -20.97 17.79 0.68
CA GLN A 123 -20.37 16.47 0.62
C GLN A 123 -20.38 15.83 2.01
N ALA A 124 -20.98 14.64 2.11
CA ALA A 124 -20.93 13.80 3.30
C ALA A 124 -19.89 12.70 3.11
N THR A 125 -19.39 12.16 4.21
CA THR A 125 -18.30 11.20 4.22
C THR A 125 -18.60 10.07 5.19
N PHE A 126 -18.27 8.84 4.82
CA PHE A 126 -18.20 7.71 5.75
C PHE A 126 -16.98 6.85 5.47
N ARG A 127 -16.52 6.13 6.49
CA ARG A 127 -15.49 5.10 6.35
C ARG A 127 -16.20 3.76 6.12
N TYR A 128 -15.83 3.06 5.04
CA TYR A 128 -16.42 1.77 4.68
C TYR A 128 -15.71 0.65 5.46
N GLU A 129 -16.07 0.48 6.73
CA GLU A 129 -15.53 -0.54 7.63
C GLU A 129 -16.36 -1.82 7.61
N ASP A 130 -15.77 -2.94 8.07
CA ASP A 130 -16.48 -4.22 8.19
C ASP A 130 -17.45 -4.20 9.39
N ASN A 131 -18.66 -3.72 9.13
CA ASN A 131 -19.74 -3.63 10.12
C ASN A 131 -20.53 -4.93 10.35
N ARG A 132 -20.06 -6.06 9.80
CA ARG A 132 -20.58 -7.40 10.15
C ARG A 132 -20.11 -7.79 11.54
N LEU A 133 -19.02 -7.20 12.02
CA LEU A 133 -18.38 -7.44 13.31
C LEU A 133 -18.48 -6.19 14.19
N ASN A 134 -18.54 -6.40 15.52
CA ASN A 134 -18.47 -5.32 16.48
C ASN A 134 -17.02 -5.10 16.90
N TRP A 135 -16.49 -3.89 16.69
CA TRP A 135 -15.11 -3.54 16.94
C TRP A 135 -14.94 -2.74 18.24
N PHE A 136 -14.18 -3.30 19.20
CA PHE A 136 -13.59 -2.54 20.30
C PHE A 136 -12.31 -1.89 19.83
N ARG A 137 -12.01 -0.67 20.30
CA ARG A 137 -10.87 0.11 19.84
C ARG A 137 -9.97 0.53 21.01
N ARG A 138 -8.64 0.36 20.85
CA ARG A 138 -7.61 0.91 21.73
C ARG A 138 -6.52 1.61 20.92
N THR A 139 -5.87 2.61 21.52
CA THR A 139 -4.86 3.41 20.83
C THR A 139 -3.63 3.63 21.69
N ALA A 140 -2.45 3.63 21.05
CA ALA A 140 -1.20 4.06 21.66
C ALA A 140 -0.32 4.74 20.58
N GLY A 141 0.01 6.01 20.77
CA GLY A 141 0.75 6.79 19.78
C GLY A 141 0.02 6.82 18.42
N PRO A 142 0.70 6.48 17.31
CA PRO A 142 0.11 6.48 15.98
C PRO A 142 -0.76 5.24 15.70
N VAL A 143 -0.77 4.24 16.60
CA VAL A 143 -1.42 2.94 16.37
C VAL A 143 -2.79 2.90 17.03
N ALA A 144 -3.79 2.45 16.27
CA ALA A 144 -5.09 2.03 16.78
C ALA A 144 -5.28 0.54 16.48
N VAL A 145 -5.62 -0.24 17.50
CA VAL A 145 -5.99 -1.65 17.39
C VAL A 145 -7.50 -1.78 17.52
N TYR A 146 -8.09 -2.51 16.60
CA TYR A 146 -9.51 -2.89 16.57
C TYR A 146 -9.61 -4.39 16.75
N SER A 147 -10.46 -4.84 17.69
CA SER A 147 -10.67 -6.24 18.01
C SER A 147 -12.15 -6.52 18.25
N THR A 148 -12.60 -7.74 17.96
CA THR A 148 -13.94 -8.21 18.32
C THR A 148 -14.03 -8.67 19.76
N VAL A 149 -12.90 -8.76 20.46
CA VAL A 149 -12.78 -9.16 21.86
C VAL A 149 -12.34 -7.95 22.68
N ASP A 150 -13.13 -7.58 23.70
CA ASP A 150 -12.79 -6.50 24.64
C ASP A 150 -11.92 -7.04 25.79
N ASP A 151 -10.72 -7.51 25.42
CA ASP A 151 -9.70 -7.91 26.39
C ASP A 151 -8.56 -6.88 26.39
N PRO A 152 -8.33 -6.19 27.53
CA PRO A 152 -7.27 -5.20 27.64
C PRO A 152 -5.87 -5.76 27.40
N GLN A 153 -5.58 -7.00 27.82
CA GLN A 153 -4.26 -7.61 27.69
C GLN A 153 -3.99 -8.01 26.23
N TYR A 154 -4.96 -8.64 25.59
CA TYR A 154 -4.90 -9.01 24.19
C TYR A 154 -4.67 -7.79 23.27
N MET A 155 -5.46 -6.74 23.45
CA MET A 155 -5.32 -5.53 22.64
C MET A 155 -4.04 -4.77 22.96
N GLN A 156 -3.58 -4.77 24.22
CA GLN A 156 -2.31 -4.15 24.61
C GLN A 156 -1.11 -4.90 23.99
N ALA A 157 -1.15 -6.24 23.97
CA ALA A 157 -0.12 -7.04 23.32
C ALA A 157 0.05 -6.67 21.83
N ALA A 158 -1.06 -6.47 21.11
CA ALA A 158 -1.00 -6.03 19.71
C ALA A 158 -0.44 -4.61 19.56
N LEU A 159 -0.80 -3.68 20.45
CA LEU A 159 -0.24 -2.32 20.47
C LEU A 159 1.28 -2.32 20.73
N ASP A 160 1.73 -3.11 21.72
CA ASP A 160 3.15 -3.22 22.07
C ASP A 160 3.95 -3.86 20.93
N MET A 161 3.40 -4.92 20.31
CA MET A 161 4.00 -5.57 19.14
C MET A 161 4.13 -4.59 17.97
N ALA A 162 3.10 -3.82 17.70
CA ALA A 162 3.14 -2.82 16.63
C ALA A 162 4.14 -1.72 16.91
N ALA A 163 4.19 -1.18 18.13
CA ALA A 163 5.12 -0.11 18.50
C ALA A 163 6.58 -0.54 18.36
N VAL A 164 6.93 -1.72 18.90
CA VAL A 164 8.30 -2.28 18.81
C VAL A 164 8.67 -2.58 17.36
N SER A 165 7.74 -3.13 16.58
CA SER A 165 7.98 -3.47 15.17
C SER A 165 8.14 -2.23 14.31
N LEU A 166 7.29 -1.21 14.46
CA LEU A 166 7.40 0.06 13.75
C LEU A 166 8.77 0.72 14.01
N GLU A 167 9.20 0.79 15.26
CA GLU A 167 10.49 1.37 15.61
C GLU A 167 11.66 0.60 14.98
N ARG A 168 11.66 -0.72 15.08
CA ARG A 168 12.70 -1.60 14.56
C ARG A 168 12.80 -1.55 13.04
N ILE A 169 11.66 -1.69 12.34
CA ILE A 169 11.61 -1.73 10.88
C ILE A 169 11.90 -0.34 10.30
N SER A 170 11.30 0.72 10.88
CA SER A 170 11.57 2.11 10.49
C SER A 170 13.06 2.45 10.57
N ARG A 171 13.75 2.04 11.65
CA ARG A 171 15.18 2.25 11.82
C ARG A 171 16.01 1.47 10.77
N SER A 172 15.69 0.19 10.54
CA SER A 172 16.39 -0.66 9.56
C SER A 172 16.25 -0.11 8.14
N LEU A 173 15.04 0.27 7.74
CA LEU A 173 14.74 0.80 6.41
C LEU A 173 15.04 2.31 6.27
N ASN A 174 15.26 3.03 7.36
CA ASN A 174 15.31 4.49 7.41
C ASN A 174 14.02 5.12 6.83
N ALA A 175 12.88 4.48 7.11
CA ALA A 175 11.57 4.93 6.66
C ALA A 175 10.90 5.78 7.75
N PRO A 176 10.15 6.85 7.41
CA PRO A 176 9.43 7.64 8.41
C PRO A 176 8.30 6.80 9.03
N VAL A 177 8.17 6.90 10.35
CA VAL A 177 7.03 6.25 11.05
C VAL A 177 5.71 6.85 10.54
N PRO A 178 4.70 6.04 10.24
CA PRO A 178 3.38 6.51 9.84
C PRO A 178 2.72 7.37 10.93
N GLU A 179 2.00 8.40 10.54
CA GLU A 179 1.22 9.22 11.48
C GLU A 179 0.02 8.47 12.05
N LYS A 180 -0.48 7.50 11.29
CA LYS A 180 -1.63 6.69 11.66
C LYS A 180 -1.46 5.28 11.09
N VAL A 181 -1.74 4.28 11.95
CA VAL A 181 -1.83 2.85 11.60
C VAL A 181 -3.05 2.26 12.29
N ASP A 182 -3.98 1.74 11.53
CA ASP A 182 -5.14 1.00 12.04
C ASP A 182 -4.91 -0.50 11.85
N ILE A 183 -4.97 -1.27 12.92
CA ILE A 183 -4.77 -2.73 12.94
C ILE A 183 -6.08 -3.41 13.31
N TYR A 184 -6.65 -4.20 12.40
CA TYR A 184 -7.86 -4.96 12.64
C TYR A 184 -7.51 -6.43 12.91
N LEU A 185 -7.78 -6.89 14.14
CA LEU A 185 -7.59 -8.27 14.57
C LEU A 185 -8.88 -9.06 14.31
N TYR A 186 -8.88 -9.81 13.22
CA TYR A 186 -10.00 -10.68 12.89
C TYR A 186 -10.00 -11.94 13.76
N PRO A 187 -11.17 -12.37 14.25
CA PRO A 187 -11.27 -13.49 15.19
C PRO A 187 -10.95 -14.84 14.55
N SER A 188 -10.97 -14.91 13.23
CA SER A 188 -10.64 -16.12 12.47
C SER A 188 -10.12 -15.80 11.08
N LEU A 189 -9.38 -16.74 10.49
CA LEU A 189 -8.97 -16.68 9.09
C LEU A 189 -10.20 -16.62 8.16
N ALA A 190 -11.29 -17.32 8.50
CA ALA A 190 -12.50 -17.31 7.70
C ALA A 190 -13.17 -15.92 7.65
N ASP A 191 -13.21 -15.20 8.77
CA ASP A 191 -13.75 -13.84 8.82
C ASP A 191 -12.89 -12.86 8.03
N LEU A 192 -11.56 -12.95 8.20
CA LEU A 192 -10.61 -12.16 7.41
C LEU A 192 -10.77 -12.46 5.92
N GLN A 193 -10.79 -13.72 5.51
CA GLN A 193 -10.97 -14.12 4.12
C GLN A 193 -12.31 -13.64 3.55
N ALA A 194 -13.39 -13.65 4.35
CA ALA A 194 -14.66 -13.10 3.93
C ALA A 194 -14.59 -11.59 3.65
N ALA A 195 -13.78 -10.84 4.41
CA ALA A 195 -13.49 -9.43 4.13
C ALA A 195 -12.59 -9.26 2.88
N LEU A 196 -11.57 -10.11 2.73
CA LEU A 196 -10.58 -10.05 1.64
C LEU A 196 -11.12 -10.56 0.29
N ARG A 197 -12.12 -11.43 0.25
CA ARG A 197 -12.75 -11.89 -1.01
C ARG A 197 -13.19 -10.73 -1.89
N MET A 198 -13.48 -9.61 -1.28
CA MET A 198 -13.80 -8.38 -1.99
C MET A 198 -12.58 -7.69 -2.59
N ALA A 199 -11.37 -8.04 -2.12
CA ALA A 199 -10.08 -7.58 -2.64
C ALA A 199 -9.37 -8.62 -3.55
N GLY A 200 -10.00 -9.79 -3.83
CA GLY A 200 -9.47 -10.81 -4.73
C GLY A 200 -8.34 -11.69 -4.19
N ARG A 201 -8.10 -11.72 -2.85
CA ARG A 201 -7.00 -12.48 -2.23
C ARG A 201 -7.47 -13.33 -1.03
N ALA A 202 -8.03 -14.50 -1.32
CA ALA A 202 -8.75 -15.32 -0.34
C ALA A 202 -7.91 -16.28 0.53
N TRP A 203 -6.56 -16.28 0.48
CA TRP A 203 -5.71 -17.30 1.13
C TRP A 203 -4.67 -16.74 2.13
N MET A 204 -4.61 -15.44 2.32
CA MET A 204 -3.59 -14.78 3.17
C MET A 204 -4.05 -14.67 4.62
N GLY A 205 -3.14 -14.86 5.57
CA GLY A 205 -3.35 -14.65 7.01
C GLY A 205 -3.40 -13.19 7.44
N GLY A 206 -2.92 -12.28 6.57
CA GLY A 206 -2.95 -10.84 6.74
C GLY A 206 -3.05 -10.11 5.42
N GLN A 207 -3.32 -8.82 5.48
CA GLN A 207 -3.24 -7.90 4.33
C GLN A 207 -2.99 -6.48 4.81
N ALA A 208 -1.95 -5.86 4.25
CA ALA A 208 -1.77 -4.42 4.34
C ALA A 208 -2.57 -3.68 3.26
N ARG A 209 -3.10 -2.52 3.65
CA ARG A 209 -3.62 -1.46 2.78
C ARG A 209 -2.75 -0.22 3.01
N PRO A 210 -1.54 -0.19 2.44
CA PRO A 210 -0.54 0.80 2.78
C PRO A 210 -0.97 2.23 2.48
N GLU A 211 -1.75 2.42 1.41
CA GLU A 211 -2.34 3.69 1.00
C GLU A 211 -3.30 4.28 2.04
N LEU A 212 -3.92 3.42 2.87
CA LEU A 212 -4.87 3.80 3.93
C LEU A 212 -4.23 3.80 5.32
N GLY A 213 -3.02 3.27 5.47
CA GLY A 213 -2.40 3.02 6.77
C GLY A 213 -3.15 1.94 7.57
N VAL A 214 -3.74 0.95 6.88
CA VAL A 214 -4.53 -0.13 7.50
C VAL A 214 -3.86 -1.46 7.30
N ILE A 215 -3.84 -2.29 8.33
CA ILE A 215 -3.50 -3.71 8.26
C ILE A 215 -4.63 -4.56 8.85
N LEU A 216 -4.86 -5.70 8.24
CA LEU A 216 -5.88 -6.68 8.60
C LEU A 216 -5.17 -7.99 8.87
N VAL A 217 -5.33 -8.57 10.05
CA VAL A 217 -4.67 -9.83 10.43
C VAL A 217 -5.66 -10.78 11.11
N ALA A 218 -5.56 -12.06 10.80
CA ALA A 218 -6.29 -13.08 11.51
C ALA A 218 -5.51 -13.49 12.76
N VAL A 219 -6.01 -13.09 13.92
CA VAL A 219 -5.44 -13.46 15.22
C VAL A 219 -6.55 -13.98 16.10
N PRO A 220 -6.83 -15.31 16.09
CA PRO A 220 -7.80 -15.90 16.98
C PRO A 220 -7.45 -15.65 18.45
N TYR A 221 -8.47 -15.40 19.26
CA TYR A 221 -8.31 -15.22 20.70
C TYR A 221 -8.19 -16.59 21.39
N ASP A 222 -7.00 -17.19 21.33
CA ASP A 222 -6.64 -18.49 21.91
C ASP A 222 -5.22 -18.42 22.53
N GLU A 223 -4.72 -19.54 23.03
CA GLU A 223 -3.38 -19.61 23.65
C GLU A 223 -2.23 -19.28 22.65
N GLY A 224 -2.49 -19.34 21.36
CA GLY A 224 -1.52 -19.09 20.29
C GLY A 224 -1.45 -17.65 19.82
N TYR A 225 -2.33 -16.74 20.28
CA TYR A 225 -2.47 -15.41 19.73
C TYR A 225 -1.15 -14.58 19.70
N MET A 226 -0.30 -14.76 20.74
CA MET A 226 0.98 -14.06 20.79
C MET A 226 1.89 -14.46 19.63
N ALA A 227 2.01 -15.76 19.36
CA ALA A 227 2.83 -16.26 18.24
C ALA A 227 2.33 -15.72 16.90
N GLN A 228 1.02 -15.63 16.74
CA GLN A 228 0.39 -15.09 15.53
C GLN A 228 0.62 -13.59 15.41
N MET A 229 0.48 -12.81 16.49
CA MET A 229 0.82 -11.38 16.49
C MET A 229 2.29 -11.14 16.15
N GLU A 230 3.21 -11.97 16.64
CA GLU A 230 4.65 -11.90 16.37
C GLU A 230 4.99 -12.20 14.89
N GLN A 231 4.15 -12.93 14.19
CA GLN A 231 4.29 -13.21 12.75
C GLN A 231 3.60 -12.14 11.91
N GLU A 232 2.29 -11.95 12.09
CA GLU A 232 1.46 -11.19 11.16
C GLU A 232 1.63 -9.67 11.29
N ILE A 233 1.69 -9.13 12.51
CA ILE A 233 1.74 -7.67 12.69
C ILE A 233 3.02 -7.07 12.12
N PRO A 234 4.24 -7.59 12.40
CA PRO A 234 5.47 -7.07 11.80
C PRO A 234 5.53 -7.28 10.29
N HIS A 235 4.95 -8.38 9.76
CA HIS A 235 4.85 -8.65 8.34
C HIS A 235 4.07 -7.54 7.63
N GLU A 236 2.85 -7.28 8.06
CA GLU A 236 1.99 -6.28 7.44
C GLU A 236 2.49 -4.84 7.64
N LEU A 237 3.08 -4.53 8.79
CA LEU A 237 3.72 -3.22 9.03
C LEU A 237 4.90 -2.98 8.09
N THR A 238 5.60 -4.04 7.66
CA THR A 238 6.70 -3.91 6.71
C THR A 238 6.19 -3.38 5.37
N HIS A 239 5.06 -3.86 4.87
CA HIS A 239 4.44 -3.36 3.63
C HIS A 239 4.08 -1.86 3.73
N LEU A 240 3.55 -1.42 4.88
CA LEU A 240 3.26 0.01 5.11
C LEU A 240 4.53 0.86 5.01
N LEU A 241 5.62 0.41 5.64
CA LEU A 241 6.88 1.14 5.67
C LEU A 241 7.59 1.13 4.32
N VAL A 242 7.55 0.02 3.58
CA VAL A 242 8.07 -0.06 2.20
C VAL A 242 7.29 0.88 1.28
N TYR A 243 5.96 0.91 1.38
CA TYR A 243 5.12 1.85 0.62
C TYR A 243 5.46 3.30 0.92
N ARG A 244 5.63 3.66 2.19
CA ARG A 244 5.99 5.03 2.58
C ARG A 244 7.37 5.44 2.08
N LEU A 245 8.30 4.49 2.03
CA LEU A 245 9.65 4.73 1.52
C LEU A 245 9.66 4.89 -0.01
N ALA A 246 8.97 4.01 -0.72
CA ALA A 246 8.94 3.98 -2.18
C ALA A 246 7.98 5.02 -2.79
N GLY A 247 6.97 5.46 -2.02
CA GLY A 247 5.85 6.26 -2.52
C GLY A 247 4.87 5.44 -3.37
N PRO A 248 3.67 5.99 -3.65
CA PRO A 248 2.61 5.26 -4.37
C PRO A 248 3.05 4.77 -5.75
N GLU A 249 3.78 5.61 -6.50
CA GLU A 249 4.25 5.28 -7.83
C GLU A 249 5.40 4.27 -7.81
N GLY A 250 6.36 4.44 -6.88
CA GLY A 250 7.54 3.57 -6.77
C GLY A 250 7.22 2.19 -6.22
N TYR A 251 6.22 2.07 -5.33
CA TYR A 251 5.85 0.81 -4.68
C TYR A 251 5.46 -0.29 -5.69
N ARG A 252 4.85 0.07 -6.80
CA ARG A 252 4.45 -0.86 -7.87
C ARG A 252 5.62 -1.56 -8.57
N TYR A 253 6.82 -0.97 -8.49
CA TYR A 253 8.03 -1.51 -9.11
C TYR A 253 8.85 -2.39 -8.16
N ILE A 254 8.50 -2.43 -6.87
CA ILE A 254 9.19 -3.30 -5.90
C ILE A 254 8.88 -4.76 -6.25
N PRO A 255 9.89 -5.58 -6.58
CA PRO A 255 9.67 -6.99 -6.92
C PRO A 255 9.04 -7.75 -5.76
N ALA A 256 8.21 -8.76 -6.07
CA ALA A 256 7.51 -9.54 -5.05
C ALA A 256 8.49 -10.18 -4.06
N TRP A 257 9.62 -10.75 -4.54
CA TRP A 257 10.62 -11.33 -3.64
C TRP A 257 11.18 -10.35 -2.60
N LEU A 258 11.35 -9.07 -2.97
CA LEU A 258 11.88 -8.08 -2.02
C LEU A 258 10.79 -7.61 -1.06
N ASN A 259 9.58 -7.35 -1.55
CA ASN A 259 8.47 -6.89 -0.73
C ASN A 259 8.05 -7.95 0.30
N GLU A 260 7.75 -9.16 -0.17
CA GLU A 260 7.34 -10.27 0.70
C GLU A 260 8.51 -10.84 1.52
N GLY A 261 9.70 -10.84 0.93
CA GLY A 261 10.91 -11.27 1.61
C GLY A 261 11.28 -10.37 2.79
N LEU A 262 11.11 -9.04 2.65
CA LEU A 262 11.29 -8.10 3.75
C LEU A 262 10.23 -8.31 4.84
N ALA A 263 8.97 -8.49 4.46
CA ALA A 263 7.88 -8.74 5.38
C ALA A 263 8.12 -10.02 6.19
N THR A 264 8.47 -11.13 5.51
CA THR A 264 8.81 -12.42 6.14
C THR A 264 10.08 -12.31 7.02
N ALA A 265 11.12 -11.62 6.56
CA ALA A 265 12.36 -11.47 7.33
C ALA A 265 12.21 -10.54 8.55
N ASN A 266 11.18 -9.71 8.58
CA ASN A 266 10.88 -8.81 9.69
C ASN A 266 9.88 -9.38 10.71
N GLN A 267 9.32 -10.57 10.49
CA GLN A 267 8.57 -11.29 11.52
C GLN A 267 9.42 -11.41 12.80
N THR A 268 8.82 -11.14 13.95
CA THR A 268 9.52 -11.26 15.24
C THR A 268 9.74 -12.72 15.59
N ARG A 269 8.80 -13.57 15.20
CA ARG A 269 8.89 -15.02 15.31
C ARG A 269 8.89 -15.63 13.90
N PRO A 270 10.03 -16.13 13.40
CA PRO A 270 10.07 -16.86 12.14
C PRO A 270 9.15 -18.09 12.17
N ASP A 271 8.49 -18.37 11.06
CA ASP A 271 7.71 -19.61 10.91
C ASP A 271 8.65 -20.79 10.64
N PRO A 272 8.75 -21.78 11.56
CA PRO A 272 9.63 -22.94 11.37
C PRO A 272 9.22 -23.83 10.18
N ASN A 273 7.95 -23.75 9.74
CA ASN A 273 7.49 -24.48 8.57
C ASN A 273 8.12 -23.94 7.29
N LEU A 274 8.34 -22.62 7.19
CA LEU A 274 9.00 -22.02 6.03
C LEU A 274 10.47 -22.48 5.91
N ASP A 275 11.21 -22.53 7.02
CA ASP A 275 12.59 -23.01 7.01
C ASP A 275 12.67 -24.50 6.63
N SER A 276 11.72 -25.32 7.13
CA SER A 276 11.63 -26.75 6.76
C SER A 276 11.25 -26.94 5.28
N LEU A 277 10.36 -26.11 4.75
CA LEU A 277 9.95 -26.13 3.35
C LEU A 277 11.12 -25.75 2.44
N LEU A 278 11.84 -24.70 2.78
CA LEU A 278 13.03 -24.23 2.06
C LEU A 278 14.10 -25.32 1.98
N GLU A 279 14.43 -25.97 3.10
CA GLU A 279 15.44 -27.03 3.14
C GLU A 279 15.03 -28.25 2.31
N ARG A 280 13.75 -28.62 2.33
CA ARG A 280 13.22 -29.69 1.47
C ARG A 280 13.34 -29.33 -0.01
N ALA A 281 12.88 -28.11 -0.41
CA ALA A 281 12.97 -27.67 -1.79
C ALA A 281 14.43 -27.59 -2.27
N ARG A 282 15.34 -27.14 -1.40
CA ARG A 282 16.78 -27.13 -1.68
C ARG A 282 17.32 -28.53 -1.94
N SER A 283 17.01 -29.51 -1.07
CA SER A 283 17.51 -30.89 -1.17
C SER A 283 16.95 -31.62 -2.39
N GLU A 284 15.75 -31.27 -2.83
CA GLU A 284 15.08 -31.84 -4.00
C GLU A 284 15.38 -31.08 -5.31
N GLY A 285 16.18 -30.00 -5.26
CA GLY A 285 16.51 -29.18 -6.43
C GLY A 285 15.31 -28.41 -7.01
N ARG A 286 14.32 -28.11 -6.17
CA ARG A 286 13.05 -27.45 -6.57
C ARG A 286 12.96 -25.97 -6.16
N LEU A 287 14.12 -25.35 -5.88
CA LEU A 287 14.14 -23.90 -5.59
C LEU A 287 13.70 -23.12 -6.83
N ILE A 288 12.82 -22.15 -6.60
CA ILE A 288 12.31 -21.23 -7.62
C ILE A 288 13.45 -20.31 -8.06
N PRO A 289 13.66 -20.04 -9.36
CA PRO A 289 14.60 -19.03 -9.82
C PRO A 289 14.21 -17.64 -9.29
N ILE A 290 15.19 -16.83 -8.83
CA ILE A 290 14.88 -15.47 -8.32
C ILE A 290 14.14 -14.64 -9.37
N ARG A 291 14.43 -14.85 -10.66
CA ARG A 291 13.76 -14.16 -11.77
C ARG A 291 12.25 -14.39 -11.77
N ASP A 292 11.80 -15.60 -11.41
CA ASP A 292 10.37 -15.92 -11.33
C ASP A 292 9.74 -15.33 -10.07
N LEU A 293 10.51 -15.17 -8.99
CA LEU A 293 10.09 -14.49 -7.76
C LEU A 293 9.97 -12.95 -7.91
N CYS A 294 10.38 -12.37 -9.05
CA CYS A 294 10.19 -10.94 -9.32
C CYS A 294 8.71 -10.58 -9.52
N PHE A 295 7.89 -11.53 -9.94
CA PHE A 295 6.47 -11.36 -10.23
C PHE A 295 5.60 -11.76 -9.04
N PRO A 296 4.29 -11.41 -9.05
CA PRO A 296 3.36 -11.87 -8.03
C PRO A 296 3.41 -13.39 -7.86
N PHE A 297 3.42 -13.85 -6.62
CA PHE A 297 3.49 -15.26 -6.32
C PHE A 297 2.27 -16.04 -6.81
N SER A 298 2.42 -17.34 -6.99
CA SER A 298 1.37 -18.26 -7.41
C SER A 298 0.13 -18.16 -6.52
N THR A 299 -1.03 -18.43 -7.10
CA THR A 299 -2.28 -18.61 -6.35
C THR A 299 -2.39 -19.99 -5.69
N ASP A 300 -1.52 -20.93 -6.04
CA ASP A 300 -1.39 -22.20 -5.34
C ASP A 300 -0.72 -21.99 -3.98
N PRO A 301 -1.36 -22.38 -2.86
CA PRO A 301 -0.82 -22.12 -1.53
C PRO A 301 0.55 -22.74 -1.26
N ALA A 302 0.83 -23.93 -1.82
CA ALA A 302 2.10 -24.61 -1.57
C ALA A 302 3.27 -23.92 -2.31
N GLU A 303 3.05 -23.50 -3.55
CA GLU A 303 4.02 -22.71 -4.32
C GLU A 303 4.24 -21.34 -3.70
N ALA A 304 3.16 -20.69 -3.27
CA ALA A 304 3.24 -19.39 -2.60
C ALA A 304 4.06 -19.45 -1.30
N LEU A 305 3.81 -20.47 -0.44
CA LEU A 305 4.57 -20.64 0.80
C LEU A 305 6.06 -20.87 0.54
N LEU A 306 6.40 -21.62 -0.53
CA LEU A 306 7.80 -21.78 -0.93
C LEU A 306 8.42 -20.44 -1.38
N ALA A 307 7.68 -19.65 -2.17
CA ALA A 307 8.12 -18.32 -2.59
C ALA A 307 8.36 -17.39 -1.40
N TYR A 308 7.50 -17.40 -0.36
CA TYR A 308 7.71 -16.66 0.90
C TYR A 308 8.97 -17.14 1.63
N ALA A 309 9.16 -18.46 1.74
CA ALA A 309 10.32 -19.05 2.42
C ALA A 309 11.63 -18.64 1.73
N GLU A 310 11.69 -18.75 0.41
CA GLU A 310 12.84 -18.39 -0.41
C GLU A 310 13.11 -16.88 -0.35
N SER A 311 12.10 -16.06 -0.50
CA SER A 311 12.21 -14.60 -0.48
C SER A 311 12.69 -14.08 0.88
N GLY A 312 12.14 -14.61 1.98
CA GLY A 312 12.60 -14.28 3.34
C GLY A 312 14.06 -14.69 3.57
N SER A 313 14.44 -15.88 3.09
CA SER A 313 15.82 -16.37 3.16
C SER A 313 16.78 -15.50 2.34
N LEU A 314 16.40 -15.13 1.12
CA LEU A 314 17.18 -14.27 0.23
C LEU A 314 17.39 -12.88 0.87
N VAL A 315 16.35 -12.27 1.42
CA VAL A 315 16.47 -10.99 2.12
C VAL A 315 17.39 -11.10 3.35
N ARG A 316 17.27 -12.16 4.16
CA ARG A 316 18.21 -12.42 5.27
C ARG A 316 19.64 -12.59 4.77
N TYR A 317 19.87 -13.27 3.65
CA TYR A 317 21.16 -13.38 3.01
C TYR A 317 21.71 -12.01 2.59
N ILE A 318 20.93 -11.19 1.87
CA ILE A 318 21.34 -9.86 1.44
C ILE A 318 21.67 -8.98 2.65
N ARG A 319 20.86 -9.01 3.70
CA ARG A 319 21.11 -8.25 4.94
C ARG A 319 22.43 -8.65 5.61
N ARG A 320 22.77 -9.95 5.62
CA ARG A 320 24.07 -10.42 6.14
C ARG A 320 25.26 -9.97 5.30
N GLN A 321 25.12 -9.91 3.98
CA GLN A 321 26.21 -9.61 3.05
C GLN A 321 26.41 -8.11 2.81
N TYR A 322 25.32 -7.35 2.71
CA TYR A 322 25.32 -5.95 2.28
C TYR A 322 24.75 -5.00 3.36
N GLY A 323 24.32 -5.55 4.50
CA GLY A 323 23.71 -4.79 5.58
C GLY A 323 22.33 -4.20 5.20
N ASP A 324 21.75 -3.44 6.13
CA ASP A 324 20.52 -2.70 5.88
C ASP A 324 20.68 -1.61 4.80
N SER A 325 21.91 -1.12 4.58
CA SER A 325 22.21 -0.18 3.49
C SER A 325 21.97 -0.80 2.13
N GLY A 326 22.36 -2.06 1.89
CA GLY A 326 22.08 -2.79 0.67
C GLY A 326 20.58 -2.94 0.40
N ILE A 327 19.80 -3.24 1.44
CA ILE A 327 18.33 -3.31 1.37
C ILE A 327 17.74 -1.95 0.97
N ARG A 328 18.17 -0.85 1.59
CA ARG A 328 17.69 0.51 1.26
C ARG A 328 18.03 0.90 -0.17
N THR A 329 19.23 0.58 -0.63
CA THR A 329 19.65 0.87 -2.01
C THR A 329 18.85 0.06 -3.03
N LEU A 330 18.51 -1.20 -2.73
CA LEU A 330 17.61 -2.02 -3.55
C LEU A 330 16.21 -1.39 -3.63
N LEU A 331 15.61 -1.05 -2.49
CA LEU A 331 14.29 -0.41 -2.45
C LEU A 331 14.28 0.89 -3.27
N GLN A 332 15.32 1.72 -3.13
CA GLN A 332 15.41 2.96 -3.91
C GLN A 332 15.59 2.69 -5.41
N ALA A 333 16.43 1.73 -5.79
CA ALA A 333 16.66 1.38 -7.19
C ALA A 333 15.39 0.94 -7.89
N TYR A 334 14.59 0.11 -7.22
CA TYR A 334 13.29 -0.33 -7.74
C TYR A 334 12.24 0.78 -7.71
N ALA A 335 12.15 1.55 -6.64
CA ALA A 335 11.22 2.69 -6.56
C ALA A 335 11.48 3.72 -7.68
N ASP A 336 12.73 3.85 -8.13
CA ASP A 336 13.14 4.67 -9.29
C ASP A 336 12.79 4.01 -10.65
N GLY A 337 12.13 2.85 -10.65
CA GLY A 337 11.64 2.17 -11.86
C GLY A 337 12.65 1.19 -12.49
N ALA A 338 13.70 0.75 -11.77
CA ALA A 338 14.57 -0.32 -12.28
C ALA A 338 13.77 -1.62 -12.43
N ASP A 339 14.09 -2.40 -13.47
CA ASP A 339 13.61 -3.78 -13.60
C ASP A 339 14.30 -4.71 -12.60
N CYS A 340 13.88 -5.97 -12.56
CA CYS A 340 14.34 -6.91 -11.54
C CYS A 340 15.86 -7.14 -11.58
N ASP A 341 16.46 -7.28 -12.76
CA ASP A 341 17.91 -7.43 -12.93
C ASP A 341 18.65 -6.12 -12.65
N GLY A 342 18.17 -5.03 -13.22
CA GLY A 342 18.78 -3.71 -13.11
C GLY A 342 18.81 -3.18 -11.68
N GLY A 343 17.79 -3.48 -10.86
CA GLY A 343 17.75 -3.10 -9.45
C GLY A 343 18.86 -3.76 -8.66
N VAL A 344 19.09 -5.07 -8.82
CA VAL A 344 20.19 -5.81 -8.18
C VAL A 344 21.54 -5.28 -8.66
N GLN A 345 21.72 -5.09 -9.97
CA GLN A 345 22.96 -4.59 -10.54
C GLN A 345 23.29 -3.18 -10.04
N LYS A 346 22.30 -2.28 -10.00
CA LYS A 346 22.45 -0.90 -9.54
C LYS A 346 22.77 -0.82 -8.04
N ALA A 347 22.12 -1.67 -7.24
CA ALA A 347 22.20 -1.57 -5.78
C ALA A 347 23.33 -2.39 -5.16
N LEU A 348 23.57 -3.59 -5.67
CA LEU A 348 24.53 -4.54 -5.06
C LEU A 348 25.77 -4.78 -5.93
N HIS A 349 25.83 -4.22 -7.13
CA HIS A 349 26.92 -4.33 -8.10
C HIS A 349 27.21 -5.78 -8.55
N VAL A 350 26.19 -6.62 -8.50
CA VAL A 350 26.22 -8.02 -9.02
C VAL A 350 25.02 -8.26 -9.90
N SER A 351 25.09 -9.24 -10.83
CA SER A 351 23.91 -9.63 -11.60
C SER A 351 22.94 -10.46 -10.73
N LEU A 352 21.67 -10.53 -11.15
CA LEU A 352 20.67 -11.35 -10.47
C LEU A 352 21.11 -12.82 -10.38
N ASP A 353 21.70 -13.36 -11.46
CA ASP A 353 22.22 -14.73 -11.51
C ASP A 353 23.41 -14.94 -10.55
N GLN A 354 24.27 -13.95 -10.39
CA GLN A 354 25.36 -14.00 -9.39
C GLN A 354 24.82 -13.98 -7.97
N LEU A 355 23.82 -13.14 -7.70
CA LEU A 355 23.13 -13.10 -6.41
C LEU A 355 22.48 -14.46 -6.09
N GLU A 356 21.79 -15.06 -7.07
CA GLU A 356 21.14 -16.35 -6.91
C GLU A 356 22.15 -17.46 -6.61
N ARG A 357 23.20 -17.56 -7.39
CA ARG A 357 24.26 -18.57 -7.14
C ARG A 357 24.90 -18.42 -5.76
N ALA A 358 25.18 -17.20 -5.35
CA ALA A 358 25.79 -16.91 -4.07
C ALA A 358 24.84 -17.24 -2.90
N TRP A 359 23.56 -16.91 -3.01
CA TRP A 359 22.53 -17.27 -2.03
C TRP A 359 22.33 -18.79 -1.94
N ARG A 360 22.20 -19.50 -3.09
CA ARG A 360 22.08 -20.98 -3.11
C ARG A 360 23.29 -21.67 -2.51
N ALA A 361 24.50 -21.14 -2.72
CA ALA A 361 25.72 -21.65 -2.12
C ALA A 361 25.75 -21.42 -0.60
N ASP A 362 25.26 -20.26 -0.11
CA ASP A 362 25.10 -19.98 1.31
C ASP A 362 24.14 -20.98 1.98
N LEU A 363 22.99 -21.29 1.33
CA LEU A 363 22.06 -22.32 1.79
C LEU A 363 22.69 -23.72 1.89
N SER A 364 23.63 -24.02 1.01
CA SER A 364 24.29 -25.32 0.96
C SER A 364 25.49 -25.44 1.91
N GLY A 365 25.79 -24.38 2.66
CA GLY A 365 26.99 -24.31 3.51
C GLY A 365 28.31 -24.24 2.72
N VAL A 366 28.23 -24.03 1.41
CA VAL A 366 29.41 -23.86 0.55
C VAL A 366 30.04 -22.49 0.81
N GLY A 367 31.32 -22.48 1.21
CA GLY A 367 32.01 -21.24 1.54
C GLY A 367 32.10 -20.29 0.34
N LYS A 368 32.06 -18.97 0.59
CA LYS A 368 32.15 -17.91 -0.44
C LYS A 368 33.35 -18.07 -1.38
N TRP A 369 34.44 -18.63 -0.90
CA TRP A 369 35.64 -18.88 -1.68
C TRP A 369 35.43 -19.92 -2.79
N MET A 370 34.58 -20.94 -2.57
CA MET A 370 34.25 -21.92 -3.61
C MET A 370 33.40 -21.30 -4.72
N VAL A 371 32.44 -20.43 -4.37
CA VAL A 371 31.65 -19.69 -5.37
C VAL A 371 32.55 -18.78 -6.20
N TRP A 372 33.44 -18.05 -5.51
CA TRP A 372 34.41 -17.17 -6.18
C TRP A 372 35.33 -17.96 -7.13
N ILE A 373 35.83 -19.16 -6.72
CA ILE A 373 36.64 -20.05 -7.59
C ILE A 373 35.80 -20.46 -8.82
N ALA A 374 34.55 -20.86 -8.64
CA ALA A 374 33.70 -21.30 -9.74
C ALA A 374 33.47 -20.17 -10.76
N ASP A 375 33.16 -18.97 -10.28
CA ASP A 375 32.91 -17.77 -11.13
C ASP A 375 34.18 -17.26 -11.83
N ASN A 376 35.36 -17.51 -11.28
CA ASN A 376 36.65 -17.08 -11.83
C ASN A 376 37.47 -18.25 -12.43
N SER A 377 36.87 -19.43 -12.56
CA SER A 377 37.57 -20.68 -12.95
C SER A 377 38.36 -20.58 -14.28
N ALA A 378 37.77 -19.89 -15.28
CA ALA A 378 38.43 -19.66 -16.56
C ALA A 378 39.69 -18.79 -16.43
N GLY A 379 39.60 -17.71 -15.64
CA GLY A 379 40.73 -16.79 -15.36
C GLY A 379 41.82 -17.47 -14.54
N LEU A 380 41.44 -18.29 -13.54
CA LEU A 380 42.38 -19.07 -12.73
C LEU A 380 43.07 -20.16 -13.54
N ALA A 381 42.35 -20.82 -14.46
CA ALA A 381 42.92 -21.80 -15.37
C ALA A 381 43.94 -21.17 -16.32
N LEU A 382 43.65 -20.02 -16.90
CA LEU A 382 44.56 -19.25 -17.75
C LEU A 382 45.80 -18.78 -16.99
N TRP A 383 45.60 -18.29 -15.74
CA TRP A 383 46.72 -17.90 -14.88
C TRP A 383 47.60 -19.09 -14.51
N GLY A 384 47.00 -20.21 -14.11
CA GLY A 384 47.70 -21.46 -13.81
C GLY A 384 48.50 -21.96 -15.03
N LEU A 385 47.93 -21.91 -16.22
CA LEU A 385 48.60 -22.28 -17.46
C LEU A 385 49.81 -21.35 -17.74
N SER A 386 49.65 -20.06 -17.53
CA SER A 386 50.70 -19.06 -17.71
C SER A 386 51.88 -19.32 -16.78
N VAL A 387 51.59 -19.65 -15.51
CA VAL A 387 52.63 -20.00 -14.52
C VAL A 387 53.35 -21.28 -14.90
N LEU A 388 52.63 -22.33 -15.37
CA LEU A 388 53.21 -23.58 -15.80
C LEU A 388 54.11 -23.43 -17.05
N LEU A 389 53.77 -22.50 -17.95
CA LEU A 389 54.59 -22.21 -19.11
C LEU A 389 55.81 -21.35 -18.77
N ALA A 390 55.73 -20.47 -17.81
CA ALA A 390 56.82 -19.57 -17.38
C ALA A 390 57.85 -20.26 -16.52
N LEU A 391 57.46 -21.27 -15.71
CA LEU A 391 58.34 -21.96 -14.75
C LEU A 391 59.51 -22.65 -15.39
N PRO A 392 59.35 -23.45 -16.50
CA PRO A 392 60.49 -24.09 -17.18
C PRO A 392 61.48 -23.08 -17.77
N ILE A 393 60.97 -21.97 -18.30
CA ILE A 393 61.78 -20.87 -18.87
C ILE A 393 62.66 -20.24 -17.80
N ALA A 394 62.10 -19.98 -16.64
CA ALA A 394 62.82 -19.41 -15.49
C ALA A 394 63.86 -20.37 -14.92
N LEU A 395 63.64 -21.69 -14.96
CA LEU A 395 64.55 -22.73 -14.51
C LEU A 395 65.68 -22.99 -15.51
N ALA A 396 65.42 -22.88 -16.80
CA ALA A 396 66.40 -23.08 -17.85
C ALA A 396 67.42 -21.91 -17.96
N GLY A 397 67.05 -20.74 -17.52
CA GLY A 397 67.88 -19.53 -17.54
C GLY A 397 68.89 -19.39 -16.40
N ARG A 398 69.05 -20.40 -15.48
CA ARG A 398 70.04 -20.32 -14.41
C ARG A 398 71.43 -20.69 -14.96
N PRO A 399 72.40 -19.79 -14.95
CA PRO A 399 73.76 -20.13 -15.36
C PRO A 399 74.34 -21.20 -14.44
N LYS A 400 74.86 -22.30 -15.05
CA LYS A 400 75.61 -23.30 -14.30
C LYS A 400 76.85 -22.60 -13.73
N LYS A 401 76.98 -22.57 -12.43
CA LYS A 401 78.20 -22.23 -11.73
C LYS A 401 79.17 -23.39 -11.77
#